data_32d1f5af698cc8016a40881ec1107462
#
_entry.id   32d1f5af698cc8016a40881ec1107462
#
_cell.length_a   1.000
_cell.length_b   1.000
_cell.length_c   1.000
_cell.angle_alpha   90.00
_cell.angle_beta   90.00
_cell.angle_gamma   90.00
#
_symmetry.space_group_name_H-M   'P 1'
#
loop_
_entity.id
_entity.type
_entity.pdbx_description
1 polymer ?
#
loop_
_entity_poly.entity_id
_entity_poly.type
_entity_poly.pdbx_seq_one_letter_code
_entity_poly.pdbx_strand_id
1 'polypeptide(L)'
;LSYIKVSVIVPIYNSEKFLEDTINALINQTLDDIEIILINDGSNDNSHYICRKFENDNKNIKYIYKQNSGPSNTRNLGINLAKGEYIIFCDSDDIPSVNMYEELYRAALKNKSEIVMCDFFSERDQCDMGLPFKGKEIFDKEEIKNIIFPKMIGKEFEDSIESPFWGSVVRCLFKKDILIENKIRFPEDINFAEDLIFTLKFLSKTSSLSIVNKSLYFYRLNNQSLMMSHKNYQQDMFLKRKKIINYIKDNEIYLSNEKFYEKYLNVTFRAYIHECIGNACRNYKNSNFFIQLKEIESILNDSDVIESFKYYKTQKRSKKLVYKNIKQKKSLVLLIYYRIRFLTTR
;
A
#
# COMPACT_ATOMS: atom_id res chain seq x y z
N LEU A 1 24.29 0.81 25.94
CA LEU A 1 23.60 0.93 24.64
C LEU A 1 22.63 2.09 24.72
N SER A 2 22.79 3.13 23.91
CA SER A 2 21.84 4.24 23.86
C SER A 2 20.46 3.69 23.46
N TYR A 3 19.42 4.16 24.14
CA TYR A 3 18.04 3.83 23.82
C TYR A 3 17.66 4.46 22.49
N ILE A 4 17.27 3.65 21.50
CA ILE A 4 16.81 4.12 20.19
C ILE A 4 15.29 4.15 20.18
N LYS A 5 14.70 5.33 19.94
CA LYS A 5 13.26 5.54 19.92
C LYS A 5 12.64 4.99 18.63
N VAL A 6 13.22 5.34 17.48
CA VAL A 6 12.67 4.99 16.18
C VAL A 6 13.76 4.48 15.25
N SER A 7 13.51 3.34 14.60
CA SER A 7 14.28 2.87 13.44
C SER A 7 13.56 3.26 12.16
N VAL A 8 14.22 4.04 11.31
CA VAL A 8 13.73 4.43 9.98
C VAL A 8 14.32 3.48 8.96
N ILE A 9 13.49 2.71 8.27
CA ILE A 9 13.90 1.74 7.25
C ILE A 9 13.66 2.33 5.86
N VAL A 10 14.73 2.44 5.06
CA VAL A 10 14.70 3.01 3.72
C VAL A 10 15.11 1.96 2.69
N PRO A 11 14.16 1.34 1.96
CA PRO A 11 14.48 0.49 0.82
C PRO A 11 14.89 1.35 -0.37
N ILE A 12 16.03 1.01 -1.00
CA ILE A 12 16.63 1.82 -2.06
C ILE A 12 16.86 0.95 -3.29
N TYR A 13 16.34 1.39 -4.45
CA TYR A 13 16.62 0.77 -5.74
C TYR A 13 16.58 1.82 -6.85
N ASN A 14 17.72 2.11 -7.48
CA ASN A 14 17.87 3.09 -8.57
C ASN A 14 17.25 4.46 -8.24
N SER A 15 17.63 5.05 -7.10
CA SER A 15 17.04 6.26 -6.54
C SER A 15 17.98 7.47 -6.56
N GLU A 16 19.10 7.44 -7.28
CA GLU A 16 20.15 8.47 -7.26
C GLU A 16 19.60 9.90 -7.37
N LYS A 17 18.52 10.08 -8.13
CA LYS A 17 17.92 11.39 -8.42
C LYS A 17 17.31 12.06 -7.20
N PHE A 18 16.79 11.29 -6.24
CA PHE A 18 15.98 11.80 -5.12
C PHE A 18 16.59 11.49 -3.76
N LEU A 19 17.50 10.53 -3.71
CA LEU A 19 18.00 9.91 -2.49
C LEU A 19 18.72 10.89 -1.55
N GLU A 20 19.50 11.86 -2.09
CA GLU A 20 20.16 12.86 -1.25
C GLU A 20 19.15 13.73 -0.49
N ASP A 21 18.08 14.17 -1.15
CA ASP A 21 17.03 14.98 -0.52
C ASP A 21 16.30 14.16 0.58
N THR A 22 15.99 12.89 0.29
CA THR A 22 15.35 11.99 1.25
C THR A 22 16.23 11.80 2.49
N ILE A 23 17.53 11.46 2.32
CA ILE A 23 18.43 11.26 3.45
C ILE A 23 18.62 12.56 4.24
N ASN A 24 18.72 13.72 3.57
CA ASN A 24 18.79 15.02 4.23
C ASN A 24 17.55 15.30 5.08
N ALA A 25 16.34 14.98 4.60
CA ALA A 25 15.12 15.11 5.40
C ALA A 25 15.11 14.17 6.62
N LEU A 26 15.74 13.00 6.53
CA LEU A 26 15.85 12.04 7.63
C LEU A 26 16.85 12.47 8.70
N ILE A 27 18.01 13.01 8.34
CA ILE A 27 19.02 13.46 9.31
C ILE A 27 18.62 14.76 10.01
N ASN A 28 17.75 15.57 9.41
CA ASN A 28 17.25 16.82 9.98
C ASN A 28 15.95 16.67 10.80
N GLN A 29 15.55 15.45 11.15
CA GLN A 29 14.37 15.23 12.00
C GLN A 29 14.59 15.82 13.39
N THR A 30 13.51 16.39 13.98
CA THR A 30 13.56 16.99 15.33
C THR A 30 13.57 15.96 16.46
N LEU A 31 13.25 14.70 16.17
CA LEU A 31 13.32 13.61 17.15
C LEU A 31 14.77 13.13 17.30
N ASP A 32 15.31 13.24 18.49
CA ASP A 32 16.60 12.62 18.86
C ASP A 32 16.48 11.11 19.02
N ASP A 33 17.62 10.40 19.06
CA ASP A 33 17.70 8.95 19.27
C ASP A 33 17.01 8.12 18.18
N ILE A 34 17.15 8.53 16.92
CA ILE A 34 16.74 7.76 15.76
C ILE A 34 17.93 7.05 15.10
N GLU A 35 17.72 5.85 14.56
CA GLU A 35 18.62 5.22 13.62
C GLU A 35 18.00 5.16 12.22
N ILE A 36 18.83 5.33 11.20
CA ILE A 36 18.43 5.29 9.79
C ILE A 36 19.10 4.08 9.13
N ILE A 37 18.31 3.15 8.59
CA ILE A 37 18.78 1.91 8.00
C ILE A 37 18.54 2.00 6.49
N LEU A 38 19.59 2.36 5.74
CA LEU A 38 19.59 2.45 4.28
C LEU A 38 19.89 1.07 3.69
N ILE A 39 18.94 0.48 2.95
CA ILE A 39 19.12 -0.86 2.38
C ILE A 39 19.02 -0.77 0.85
N ASN A 40 20.17 -0.87 0.19
CA ASN A 40 20.27 -0.86 -1.25
C ASN A 40 20.01 -2.25 -1.81
N ASP A 41 18.94 -2.38 -2.53
CA ASP A 41 18.46 -3.62 -3.15
C ASP A 41 19.07 -3.84 -4.55
N GLY A 42 20.40 -3.71 -4.66
CA GLY A 42 21.14 -4.00 -5.88
C GLY A 42 20.98 -2.91 -6.96
N SER A 43 21.02 -1.62 -6.59
CA SER A 43 21.00 -0.52 -7.56
C SER A 43 22.17 -0.56 -8.53
N ASN A 44 21.91 -0.14 -9.77
CA ASN A 44 22.91 -0.01 -10.85
C ASN A 44 23.29 1.46 -11.16
N ASP A 45 22.76 2.42 -10.36
CA ASP A 45 23.02 3.85 -10.44
C ASP A 45 23.96 4.32 -9.30
N ASN A 46 24.10 5.62 -9.09
CA ASN A 46 24.96 6.20 -8.05
C ASN A 46 24.40 6.09 -6.61
N SER A 47 23.26 5.43 -6.39
CA SER A 47 22.67 5.26 -5.05
C SER A 47 23.64 4.66 -4.04
N HIS A 48 24.54 3.74 -4.47
CA HIS A 48 25.55 3.15 -3.61
C HIS A 48 26.52 4.21 -3.05
N TYR A 49 27.04 5.07 -3.89
CA TYR A 49 28.01 6.11 -3.49
C TYR A 49 27.36 7.15 -2.57
N ILE A 50 26.13 7.55 -2.87
CA ILE A 50 25.35 8.46 -2.03
C ILE A 50 25.19 7.88 -0.62
N CYS A 51 24.72 6.64 -0.50
CA CYS A 51 24.53 5.99 0.82
C CYS A 51 25.84 5.90 1.60
N ARG A 52 26.96 5.52 0.97
CA ARG A 52 28.25 5.41 1.63
C ARG A 52 28.77 6.76 2.16
N LYS A 53 28.59 7.83 1.38
CA LYS A 53 28.94 9.18 1.82
C LYS A 53 28.18 9.54 3.10
N PHE A 54 26.85 9.37 3.10
CA PHE A 54 26.05 9.71 4.26
C PHE A 54 26.32 8.81 5.49
N GLU A 55 26.58 7.52 5.31
CA GLU A 55 26.98 6.61 6.39
C GLU A 55 28.29 7.06 7.06
N ASN A 56 29.30 7.48 6.27
CA ASN A 56 30.57 7.96 6.80
C ASN A 56 30.44 9.25 7.62
N ASP A 57 29.52 10.13 7.21
CA ASP A 57 29.34 11.45 7.80
C ASP A 57 28.37 11.43 9.02
N ASN A 58 27.58 10.35 9.20
CA ASN A 58 26.50 10.29 10.19
C ASN A 58 26.51 8.96 10.98
N LYS A 59 26.78 9.02 12.27
CA LYS A 59 26.89 7.83 13.14
C LYS A 59 25.57 7.08 13.37
N ASN A 60 24.43 7.71 13.13
CA ASN A 60 23.10 7.12 13.28
C ASN A 60 22.60 6.50 11.96
N ILE A 61 23.37 6.55 10.87
CA ILE A 61 23.08 5.90 9.61
C ILE A 61 23.82 4.56 9.54
N LYS A 62 23.10 3.53 9.12
CA LYS A 62 23.65 2.22 8.78
C LYS A 62 23.29 1.89 7.34
N TYR A 63 24.30 1.62 6.50
CA TYR A 63 24.11 1.24 5.12
C TYR A 63 24.35 -0.26 4.88
N ILE A 64 23.46 -0.89 4.12
CA ILE A 64 23.53 -2.29 3.72
C ILE A 64 23.30 -2.39 2.21
N TYR A 65 24.20 -3.12 1.53
CA TYR A 65 24.03 -3.50 0.14
C TYR A 65 23.66 -4.98 0.06
N LYS A 66 22.68 -5.33 -0.78
CA LYS A 66 22.29 -6.72 -1.05
C LYS A 66 21.94 -6.91 -2.53
N GLN A 67 21.94 -8.15 -2.97
CA GLN A 67 21.40 -8.48 -4.29
C GLN A 67 19.91 -8.18 -4.35
N ASN A 68 19.42 -7.72 -5.51
CA ASN A 68 18.01 -7.36 -5.70
C ASN A 68 17.07 -8.54 -5.40
N SER A 69 16.10 -8.30 -4.54
CA SER A 69 15.05 -9.27 -4.18
C SER A 69 13.68 -8.61 -3.93
N GLY A 70 13.56 -7.33 -4.27
CA GLY A 70 12.32 -6.58 -4.19
C GLY A 70 12.09 -5.85 -2.85
N PRO A 71 11.11 -4.91 -2.84
CA PRO A 71 10.89 -4.02 -1.71
C PRO A 71 10.43 -4.75 -0.43
N SER A 72 9.59 -5.78 -0.56
CA SER A 72 9.12 -6.57 0.59
C SER A 72 10.27 -7.23 1.34
N ASN A 73 11.17 -7.92 0.62
CA ASN A 73 12.34 -8.57 1.22
C ASN A 73 13.28 -7.54 1.85
N THR A 74 13.46 -6.40 1.19
CA THR A 74 14.30 -5.31 1.66
C THR A 74 13.75 -4.69 2.95
N ARG A 75 12.43 -4.41 3.03
CA ARG A 75 11.80 -3.94 4.26
C ARG A 75 11.85 -5.01 5.37
N ASN A 76 11.67 -6.29 5.06
CA ASN A 76 11.78 -7.40 6.01
C ASN A 76 13.18 -7.50 6.62
N LEU A 77 14.24 -7.32 5.83
CA LEU A 77 15.61 -7.24 6.32
C LEU A 77 15.78 -6.06 7.29
N GLY A 78 15.21 -4.89 6.95
CA GLY A 78 15.22 -3.71 7.81
C GLY A 78 14.56 -3.97 9.16
N ILE A 79 13.38 -4.63 9.20
CA ILE A 79 12.71 -5.01 10.45
C ILE A 79 13.62 -5.87 11.34
N ASN A 80 14.37 -6.81 10.76
CA ASN A 80 15.27 -7.68 11.52
C ASN A 80 16.49 -6.95 12.07
N LEU A 81 16.91 -5.86 11.44
CA LEU A 81 18.08 -5.06 11.83
C LEU A 81 17.74 -3.92 12.80
N ALA A 82 16.47 -3.53 12.86
CA ALA A 82 15.96 -2.42 13.65
C ALA A 82 16.16 -2.64 15.16
N LYS A 83 16.65 -1.60 15.86
CA LYS A 83 16.89 -1.59 17.30
C LYS A 83 15.92 -0.68 18.06
N GLY A 84 15.25 0.23 17.36
CA GLY A 84 14.31 1.20 17.94
C GLY A 84 13.11 0.55 18.59
N GLU A 85 12.50 1.25 19.53
CA GLU A 85 11.22 0.86 20.15
C GLU A 85 10.09 0.80 19.10
N TYR A 86 10.11 1.75 18.16
CA TYR A 86 9.20 1.79 17.03
C TYR A 86 9.96 1.69 15.72
N ILE A 87 9.25 1.25 14.68
CA ILE A 87 9.74 1.19 13.30
C ILE A 87 8.85 2.07 12.41
N ILE A 88 9.47 2.81 11.51
CA ILE A 88 8.81 3.52 10.42
C ILE A 88 9.54 3.25 9.11
N PHE A 89 8.80 3.25 8.01
CA PHE A 89 9.36 3.11 6.66
C PHE A 89 9.35 4.47 5.96
N CYS A 90 10.34 4.69 5.09
CA CYS A 90 10.40 5.86 4.22
C CYS A 90 10.86 5.41 2.84
N ASP A 91 10.12 5.74 1.80
CA ASP A 91 10.54 5.44 0.43
C ASP A 91 11.69 6.38 0.01
N SER A 92 12.61 5.89 -0.79
CA SER A 92 13.88 6.57 -1.13
C SER A 92 13.73 7.78 -2.06
N ASP A 93 12.51 8.08 -2.48
CA ASP A 93 12.15 9.21 -3.35
C ASP A 93 11.19 10.21 -2.69
N ASP A 94 10.83 10.01 -1.42
CA ASP A 94 9.87 10.83 -0.67
C ASP A 94 10.53 11.70 0.42
N ILE A 95 9.75 12.62 1.02
CA ILE A 95 10.26 13.55 2.02
C ILE A 95 9.34 13.57 3.25
N PRO A 96 9.76 13.03 4.41
CA PRO A 96 9.06 13.27 5.67
C PRO A 96 9.26 14.72 6.13
N SER A 97 8.21 15.33 6.71
CA SER A 97 8.34 16.63 7.36
C SER A 97 9.33 16.57 8.52
N VAL A 98 10.03 17.66 8.78
CA VAL A 98 11.13 17.73 9.77
C VAL A 98 10.72 17.30 11.18
N ASN A 99 9.46 17.43 11.56
CA ASN A 99 8.90 17.05 12.85
C ASN A 99 8.01 15.79 12.81
N MET A 100 8.00 15.05 11.70
CA MET A 100 7.10 13.90 11.55
C MET A 100 7.31 12.85 12.64
N TYR A 101 8.55 12.42 12.83
CA TYR A 101 8.82 11.31 13.77
C TYR A 101 8.62 11.73 15.21
N GLU A 102 8.89 12.97 15.56
CA GLU A 102 8.62 13.52 16.88
C GLU A 102 7.10 13.57 17.17
N GLU A 103 6.28 14.06 16.25
CA GLU A 103 4.83 14.13 16.39
C GLU A 103 4.22 12.73 16.55
N LEU A 104 4.65 11.76 15.72
CA LEU A 104 4.17 10.38 15.81
C LEU A 104 4.60 9.71 17.12
N TYR A 105 5.87 9.86 17.52
CA TYR A 105 6.40 9.26 18.75
C TYR A 105 5.75 9.86 20.00
N ARG A 106 5.54 11.17 20.04
CA ARG A 106 4.81 11.84 21.13
C ARG A 106 3.37 11.32 21.26
N ALA A 107 2.67 11.16 20.13
CA ALA A 107 1.33 10.60 20.12
C ALA A 107 1.32 9.14 20.61
N ALA A 108 2.31 8.34 20.20
CA ALA A 108 2.47 6.97 20.65
C ALA A 108 2.63 6.87 22.18
N LEU A 109 3.51 7.70 22.77
CA LEU A 109 3.73 7.72 24.22
C LEU A 109 2.52 8.24 24.98
N LYS A 110 1.95 9.39 24.55
CA LYS A 110 0.80 10.02 25.20
C LYS A 110 -0.38 9.09 25.32
N ASN A 111 -0.69 8.37 24.24
CA ASN A 111 -1.88 7.53 24.11
C ASN A 111 -1.60 6.05 24.35
N LYS A 112 -0.34 5.68 24.63
CA LYS A 112 0.14 4.28 24.74
C LYS A 112 -0.25 3.46 23.52
N SER A 113 -0.09 4.07 22.32
CA SER A 113 -0.53 3.47 21.08
C SER A 113 0.54 2.57 20.47
N GLU A 114 0.11 1.43 19.96
CA GLU A 114 0.95 0.43 19.32
C GLU A 114 1.19 0.75 17.84
N ILE A 115 0.29 1.54 17.25
CA ILE A 115 0.46 2.12 15.92
C ILE A 115 -0.02 3.57 15.93
N VAL A 116 0.70 4.46 15.24
CA VAL A 116 0.29 5.86 15.02
C VAL A 116 0.34 6.14 13.53
N MET A 117 -0.70 6.78 13.00
CA MET A 117 -0.80 7.15 11.59
C MET A 117 -0.94 8.67 11.42
N CYS A 118 -0.30 9.23 10.39
CA CYS A 118 -0.54 10.60 9.94
C CYS A 118 -1.11 10.65 8.54
N ASP A 119 -1.43 11.85 8.06
CA ASP A 119 -1.78 12.08 6.66
C ASP A 119 -0.53 12.37 5.82
N PHE A 120 -0.70 12.41 4.50
CA PHE A 120 0.35 12.75 3.56
C PHE A 120 -0.17 13.65 2.43
N PHE A 121 0.71 14.53 1.94
CA PHE A 121 0.48 15.32 0.74
C PHE A 121 0.94 14.54 -0.48
N SER A 122 0.09 14.48 -1.50
CA SER A 122 0.42 13.87 -2.79
C SER A 122 0.78 14.95 -3.80
N GLU A 123 2.03 14.98 -4.26
CA GLU A 123 2.45 15.89 -5.31
C GLU A 123 1.71 15.63 -6.63
N ARG A 124 1.35 14.40 -6.90
CA ARG A 124 0.55 14.03 -8.07
C ARG A 124 -0.84 14.65 -8.05
N ASP A 125 -1.50 14.57 -6.91
CA ASP A 125 -2.90 14.99 -6.75
C ASP A 125 -3.00 16.45 -6.25
N GLN A 126 -1.84 17.07 -5.90
CA GLN A 126 -1.70 18.44 -5.40
C GLN A 126 -2.61 18.73 -4.20
N CYS A 127 -2.77 17.75 -3.32
CA CYS A 127 -3.59 17.87 -2.11
C CYS A 127 -3.17 16.89 -1.02
N ASP A 128 -3.60 17.18 0.20
CA ASP A 128 -3.61 16.22 1.30
C ASP A 128 -4.61 15.12 1.00
N MET A 129 -4.20 13.87 1.21
CA MET A 129 -5.05 12.71 0.89
C MET A 129 -6.22 12.57 1.85
N GLY A 130 -6.08 13.13 3.06
CA GLY A 130 -7.10 13.12 4.10
C GLY A 130 -7.25 11.78 4.80
N LEU A 131 -7.50 11.86 6.09
CA LEU A 131 -7.86 10.70 6.90
C LEU A 131 -9.38 10.68 7.11
N PRO A 132 -10.08 9.56 6.87
CA PRO A 132 -11.55 9.52 6.92
C PRO A 132 -12.09 9.42 8.36
N PHE A 133 -11.40 10.03 9.35
CA PHE A 133 -11.68 9.88 10.78
C PHE A 133 -11.92 11.23 11.47
N LYS A 134 -12.77 12.08 10.91
CA LYS A 134 -13.03 13.44 11.41
C LYS A 134 -13.24 13.47 12.92
N GLY A 135 -12.33 14.19 13.63
CA GLY A 135 -12.45 14.49 15.06
C GLY A 135 -12.14 13.34 16.01
N LYS A 136 -11.79 12.13 15.51
CA LYS A 136 -11.39 11.01 16.35
C LYS A 136 -9.91 10.68 16.13
N GLU A 137 -9.14 10.67 17.22
CA GLU A 137 -7.69 10.48 17.19
C GLU A 137 -7.23 9.17 17.84
N ILE A 138 -8.05 8.53 18.65
CA ILE A 138 -7.69 7.30 19.38
C ILE A 138 -8.73 6.23 19.11
N PHE A 139 -8.27 5.02 18.82
CA PHE A 139 -9.10 3.86 18.52
C PHE A 139 -8.63 2.66 19.35
N ASP A 140 -9.56 2.04 20.06
CA ASP A 140 -9.36 0.78 20.75
C ASP A 140 -9.48 -0.42 19.78
N LYS A 141 -9.30 -1.64 20.31
CA LYS A 141 -9.35 -2.87 19.53
C LYS A 141 -10.67 -3.06 18.76
N GLU A 142 -11.81 -2.79 19.40
CA GLU A 142 -13.14 -2.95 18.78
C GLU A 142 -13.36 -1.88 17.70
N GLU A 143 -12.89 -0.68 17.91
CA GLU A 143 -12.97 0.41 16.94
C GLU A 143 -12.04 0.20 15.75
N ILE A 144 -10.85 -0.33 15.97
CA ILE A 144 -9.94 -0.76 14.89
C ILE A 144 -10.68 -1.77 14.01
N LYS A 145 -11.32 -2.77 14.61
CA LYS A 145 -12.08 -3.80 13.93
C LYS A 145 -13.29 -3.25 13.17
N ASN A 146 -14.07 -2.37 13.78
CA ASN A 146 -15.36 -1.96 13.23
C ASN A 146 -15.29 -0.68 12.38
N ILE A 147 -14.23 0.12 12.49
CA ILE A 147 -14.08 1.41 11.80
C ILE A 147 -12.88 1.40 10.85
N ILE A 148 -11.68 1.05 11.36
CA ILE A 148 -10.44 1.17 10.58
C ILE A 148 -10.37 0.07 9.50
N PHE A 149 -10.52 -1.17 9.90
CA PHE A 149 -10.37 -2.32 9.03
C PHE A 149 -11.31 -2.31 7.81
N PRO A 150 -12.63 -2.02 7.94
CA PRO A 150 -13.52 -1.93 6.79
C PRO A 150 -13.08 -0.88 5.78
N LYS A 151 -12.66 0.30 6.26
CA LYS A 151 -12.18 1.39 5.40
C LYS A 151 -10.87 1.06 4.68
N MET A 152 -10.06 0.16 5.22
CA MET A 152 -8.83 -0.31 4.59
C MET A 152 -9.09 -1.40 3.54
N ILE A 153 -10.00 -2.34 3.78
CA ILE A 153 -10.30 -3.39 2.79
C ILE A 153 -11.11 -2.89 1.59
N GLY A 154 -11.90 -1.83 1.73
CA GLY A 154 -12.64 -1.28 0.59
C GLY A 154 -13.81 -0.39 0.94
N LYS A 155 -14.72 -0.29 0.01
CA LYS A 155 -15.95 0.48 0.11
C LYS A 155 -17.12 -0.43 0.48
N GLU A 156 -18.11 0.12 1.19
CA GLU A 156 -19.34 -0.62 1.48
C GLU A 156 -20.19 -0.83 0.21
N PHE A 157 -20.22 0.17 -0.68
CA PHE A 157 -20.97 0.13 -1.95
C PHE A 157 -20.14 0.72 -3.09
N GLU A 158 -20.43 0.31 -4.33
CA GLU A 158 -19.77 0.80 -5.54
C GLU A 158 -19.82 2.32 -5.73
N ASP A 159 -20.87 2.94 -5.24
CA ASP A 159 -21.13 4.37 -5.42
C ASP A 159 -20.76 5.22 -4.20
N SER A 160 -20.15 4.61 -3.17
CA SER A 160 -19.65 5.33 -2.01
C SER A 160 -18.65 6.41 -2.45
N ILE A 161 -18.86 7.63 -1.94
CA ILE A 161 -18.00 8.80 -2.23
C ILE A 161 -16.64 8.63 -1.56
N GLU A 162 -16.63 8.07 -0.34
CA GLU A 162 -15.40 7.84 0.42
C GLU A 162 -14.48 6.87 -0.33
N SER A 163 -13.24 7.27 -0.49
CA SER A 163 -12.21 6.37 -1.02
C SER A 163 -11.76 5.39 0.06
N PRO A 164 -11.35 4.16 -0.30
CA PRO A 164 -10.71 3.27 0.64
C PRO A 164 -9.47 3.96 1.24
N PHE A 165 -9.31 3.80 2.53
CA PHE A 165 -8.11 4.24 3.23
C PHE A 165 -7.05 3.15 3.08
N TRP A 166 -6.16 3.30 2.11
CA TRP A 166 -5.08 2.33 1.90
C TRP A 166 -4.02 2.43 2.99
N GLY A 167 -3.63 1.30 3.56
CA GLY A 167 -2.59 1.22 4.59
C GLY A 167 -1.19 1.41 4.01
N SER A 168 -0.83 2.65 3.65
CA SER A 168 0.55 2.97 3.28
C SER A 168 1.43 2.97 4.52
N VAL A 169 2.51 2.19 4.51
CA VAL A 169 3.40 2.01 5.67
C VAL A 169 4.27 3.23 5.96
N VAL A 170 4.51 4.09 4.96
CA VAL A 170 5.38 5.28 5.11
C VAL A 170 4.81 6.35 6.04
N ARG A 171 3.52 6.32 6.32
CA ARG A 171 2.83 7.22 7.25
C ARG A 171 2.50 6.60 8.60
N CYS A 172 3.01 5.39 8.87
CA CYS A 172 2.69 4.62 10.05
C CYS A 172 3.93 4.36 10.90
N LEU A 173 3.85 4.70 12.18
CA LEU A 173 4.82 4.33 13.20
C LEU A 173 4.34 3.05 13.88
N PHE A 174 5.11 1.96 13.81
CA PHE A 174 4.75 0.62 14.29
C PHE A 174 5.56 0.24 15.53
N LYS A 175 4.92 -0.23 16.58
CA LYS A 175 5.61 -0.77 17.76
C LYS A 175 6.35 -2.07 17.39
N LYS A 176 7.68 -2.07 17.54
CA LYS A 176 8.54 -3.17 17.07
C LYS A 176 8.21 -4.51 17.69
N ASP A 177 7.94 -4.56 19.00
CA ASP A 177 7.69 -5.82 19.70
C ASP A 177 6.54 -6.61 19.09
N ILE A 178 5.45 -5.93 18.68
CA ILE A 178 4.31 -6.57 18.00
C ILE A 178 4.73 -7.20 16.69
N LEU A 179 5.61 -6.55 15.91
CA LEU A 179 6.13 -7.10 14.65
C LEU A 179 6.95 -8.38 14.89
N ILE A 180 7.76 -8.38 15.94
CA ILE A 180 8.68 -9.49 16.25
C ILE A 180 7.94 -10.68 16.87
N GLU A 181 7.15 -10.44 17.92
CA GLU A 181 6.41 -11.46 18.65
C GLU A 181 5.40 -12.20 17.75
N ASN A 182 4.73 -11.48 16.87
CA ASN A 182 3.74 -12.04 15.95
C ASN A 182 4.31 -12.40 14.57
N LYS A 183 5.63 -12.29 14.37
CA LYS A 183 6.32 -12.61 13.11
C LYS A 183 5.71 -11.90 11.89
N ILE A 184 5.25 -10.64 12.08
CA ILE A 184 4.63 -9.87 11.01
C ILE A 184 5.70 -9.44 10.01
N ARG A 185 5.50 -9.79 8.73
CA ARG A 185 6.41 -9.50 7.63
C ARG A 185 5.60 -9.13 6.38
N PHE A 186 6.24 -8.32 5.51
CA PHE A 186 5.73 -8.09 4.17
C PHE A 186 5.70 -9.40 3.39
N PRO A 187 4.63 -9.66 2.60
CA PRO A 187 4.59 -10.81 1.71
C PRO A 187 5.62 -10.61 0.58
N GLU A 188 6.48 -11.62 0.36
CA GLU A 188 7.56 -11.54 -0.65
C GLU A 188 7.08 -11.99 -2.04
N ASP A 189 5.93 -12.61 -2.10
CA ASP A 189 5.36 -13.23 -3.30
C ASP A 189 4.28 -12.37 -3.98
N ILE A 190 4.10 -11.11 -3.54
CA ILE A 190 3.27 -10.08 -4.19
C ILE A 190 4.04 -8.77 -4.29
N ASN A 191 3.83 -8.07 -5.43
CA ASN A 191 4.53 -6.82 -5.76
C ASN A 191 3.56 -5.62 -5.83
N PHE A 192 2.37 -5.77 -5.26
CA PHE A 192 1.34 -4.73 -5.22
C PHE A 192 0.45 -4.93 -4.02
N ALA A 193 0.16 -3.84 -3.28
CA ALA A 193 -0.60 -3.84 -2.03
C ALA A 193 0.05 -4.67 -0.90
N GLU A 194 1.36 -4.92 -0.95
CA GLU A 194 2.12 -5.54 0.13
C GLU A 194 2.03 -4.73 1.42
N ASP A 195 2.00 -3.39 1.30
CA ASP A 195 1.83 -2.43 2.38
C ASP A 195 0.48 -2.60 3.09
N LEU A 196 -0.60 -2.74 2.31
CA LEU A 196 -1.94 -2.97 2.85
C LEU A 196 -1.97 -4.27 3.66
N ILE A 197 -1.43 -5.35 3.11
CA ILE A 197 -1.43 -6.66 3.77
C ILE A 197 -0.60 -6.61 5.06
N PHE A 198 0.58 -5.98 5.02
CA PHE A 198 1.42 -5.79 6.20
C PHE A 198 0.67 -5.01 7.29
N THR A 199 0.05 -3.90 6.93
CA THR A 199 -0.68 -3.06 7.88
C THR A 199 -1.91 -3.78 8.45
N LEU A 200 -2.67 -4.52 7.63
CA LEU A 200 -3.79 -5.32 8.11
C LEU A 200 -3.34 -6.43 9.09
N LYS A 201 -2.23 -7.12 8.79
CA LYS A 201 -1.64 -8.09 9.72
C LYS A 201 -1.22 -7.45 11.04
N PHE A 202 -0.65 -6.25 11.00
CA PHE A 202 -0.29 -5.52 12.22
C PHE A 202 -1.55 -5.16 13.02
N LEU A 203 -2.55 -4.59 12.37
CA LEU A 203 -3.82 -4.21 13.01
C LEU A 203 -4.56 -5.41 13.62
N SER A 204 -4.38 -6.62 13.08
CA SER A 204 -4.99 -7.83 13.67
C SER A 204 -4.42 -8.15 15.05
N LYS A 205 -3.22 -7.71 15.33
CA LYS A 205 -2.49 -7.98 16.59
C LYS A 205 -2.45 -6.80 17.54
N THR A 206 -2.88 -5.62 17.10
CA THR A 206 -2.82 -4.39 17.90
C THR A 206 -4.10 -4.14 18.68
N SER A 207 -3.96 -3.49 19.83
CA SER A 207 -5.07 -3.09 20.71
C SER A 207 -5.34 -1.59 20.70
N SER A 208 -4.40 -0.78 20.16
CA SER A 208 -4.50 0.68 20.24
C SER A 208 -3.87 1.36 19.02
N LEU A 209 -4.64 2.27 18.39
CA LEU A 209 -4.21 3.09 17.27
C LEU A 209 -4.45 4.56 17.56
N SER A 210 -3.49 5.42 17.23
CA SER A 210 -3.67 6.87 17.23
C SER A 210 -3.54 7.46 15.83
N ILE A 211 -4.25 8.58 15.63
CA ILE A 211 -4.18 9.39 14.42
C ILE A 211 -3.61 10.77 14.77
N VAL A 212 -2.61 11.20 14.02
CA VAL A 212 -2.12 12.58 13.99
C VAL A 212 -2.72 13.24 12.74
N ASN A 213 -3.72 14.11 12.92
CA ASN A 213 -4.43 14.78 11.82
C ASN A 213 -3.59 15.92 11.21
N LYS A 214 -2.40 15.59 10.74
CA LYS A 214 -1.46 16.47 10.05
C LYS A 214 -0.89 15.74 8.84
N SER A 215 -0.70 16.45 7.74
CA SER A 215 0.03 15.98 6.57
C SER A 215 1.53 16.12 6.85
N LEU A 216 2.16 15.02 7.25
CA LEU A 216 3.54 15.01 7.70
C LEU A 216 4.50 14.27 6.75
N TYR A 217 3.99 13.74 5.64
CA TYR A 217 4.76 13.03 4.64
C TYR A 217 4.47 13.61 3.25
N PHE A 218 5.50 13.96 2.49
CA PHE A 218 5.40 14.44 1.12
C PHE A 218 5.69 13.30 0.15
N TYR A 219 4.61 12.78 -0.49
CA TYR A 219 4.68 11.75 -1.51
C TYR A 219 5.01 12.38 -2.86
N ARG A 220 6.26 12.18 -3.31
CA ARG A 220 6.79 12.81 -4.51
C ARG A 220 6.30 12.12 -5.79
N LEU A 221 6.07 12.90 -6.84
CA LEU A 221 5.76 12.38 -8.17
C LEU A 221 7.03 11.84 -8.84
N ASN A 222 7.16 10.52 -8.88
CA ASN A 222 8.22 9.83 -9.59
C ASN A 222 7.65 9.04 -10.78
N ASN A 223 7.98 9.45 -12.01
CA ASN A 223 7.51 8.80 -13.23
C ASN A 223 8.06 7.38 -13.42
N GLN A 224 9.10 7.00 -12.68
CA GLN A 224 9.69 5.66 -12.69
C GLN A 224 9.12 4.75 -11.59
N SER A 225 8.21 5.27 -10.74
CA SER A 225 7.63 4.50 -9.65
C SER A 225 6.86 3.28 -10.15
N LEU A 226 6.82 2.22 -9.33
CA LEU A 226 6.04 1.01 -9.60
C LEU A 226 4.56 1.34 -9.86
N MET A 227 4.01 2.36 -9.18
CA MET A 227 2.64 2.83 -9.38
C MET A 227 2.37 3.36 -10.79
N MET A 228 3.37 3.94 -11.48
CA MET A 228 3.22 4.44 -12.86
C MET A 228 3.29 3.33 -13.91
N SER A 229 3.88 2.17 -13.58
CA SER A 229 3.93 1.01 -14.48
C SER A 229 2.56 0.41 -14.82
N HIS A 230 1.54 0.71 -14.01
CA HIS A 230 0.14 0.24 -14.21
C HIS A 230 -0.55 0.79 -15.47
N LYS A 231 0.04 1.79 -16.16
CA LYS A 231 -0.50 2.28 -17.45
C LYS A 231 -0.28 1.30 -18.60
N ASN A 232 0.67 0.37 -18.47
CA ASN A 232 0.97 -0.64 -19.46
C ASN A 232 0.27 -1.97 -19.15
N TYR A 233 0.23 -2.88 -20.13
CA TYR A 233 -0.25 -4.24 -19.93
C TYR A 233 0.60 -4.96 -18.88
N GLN A 234 -0.05 -5.65 -17.95
CA GLN A 234 0.58 -6.48 -16.92
C GLN A 234 0.13 -7.93 -17.08
N GLN A 235 1.09 -8.82 -17.26
CA GLN A 235 0.83 -10.25 -17.31
C GLN A 235 0.31 -10.76 -15.97
N ASP A 236 -0.64 -11.71 -16.01
CA ASP A 236 -1.22 -12.37 -14.83
C ASP A 236 -1.86 -11.42 -13.81
N MET A 237 -2.30 -10.23 -14.26
CA MET A 237 -2.87 -9.23 -13.37
C MET A 237 -4.03 -9.77 -12.54
N PHE A 238 -4.92 -10.56 -13.15
CA PHE A 238 -6.07 -11.15 -12.45
C PHE A 238 -5.64 -12.07 -11.31
N LEU A 239 -4.66 -12.95 -11.54
CA LEU A 239 -4.14 -13.85 -10.51
C LEU A 239 -3.47 -13.08 -9.38
N LYS A 240 -2.70 -12.02 -9.70
CA LYS A 240 -2.08 -11.15 -8.71
C LYS A 240 -3.14 -10.44 -7.84
N ARG A 241 -4.21 -9.91 -8.45
CA ARG A 241 -5.31 -9.26 -7.72
C ARG A 241 -6.10 -10.25 -6.87
N LYS A 242 -6.36 -11.45 -7.38
CA LYS A 242 -7.02 -12.53 -6.64
C LYS A 242 -6.19 -12.94 -5.40
N LYS A 243 -4.87 -12.99 -5.54
CA LYS A 243 -3.96 -13.28 -4.43
C LYS A 243 -4.08 -12.27 -3.29
N ILE A 244 -4.18 -10.97 -3.60
CA ILE A 244 -4.42 -9.92 -2.59
C ILE A 244 -5.74 -10.17 -1.84
N ILE A 245 -6.80 -10.51 -2.56
CA ILE A 245 -8.10 -10.83 -1.95
C ILE A 245 -7.98 -12.01 -0.99
N ASN A 246 -7.25 -13.06 -1.36
CA ASN A 246 -7.02 -14.22 -0.51
C ASN A 246 -6.22 -13.85 0.75
N TYR A 247 -5.16 -13.04 0.63
CA TYR A 247 -4.41 -12.55 1.80
C TYR A 247 -5.28 -11.74 2.77
N ILE A 248 -6.23 -10.94 2.24
CA ILE A 248 -7.19 -10.23 3.11
C ILE A 248 -8.13 -11.22 3.80
N LYS A 249 -8.64 -12.21 3.08
CA LYS A 249 -9.52 -13.27 3.65
C LYS A 249 -8.81 -14.09 4.72
N ASP A 250 -7.52 -14.33 4.58
CA ASP A 250 -6.72 -15.08 5.56
C ASP A 250 -6.36 -14.24 6.81
N ASN A 251 -6.72 -12.95 6.85
CA ASN A 251 -6.44 -12.08 7.99
C ASN A 251 -7.38 -12.39 9.17
N GLU A 252 -6.84 -12.47 10.39
CA GLU A 252 -7.60 -12.83 11.59
C GLU A 252 -8.78 -11.91 11.90
N ILE A 253 -8.65 -10.58 11.63
CA ILE A 253 -9.78 -9.66 11.81
C ILE A 253 -10.87 -10.01 10.81
N TYR A 254 -10.53 -10.26 9.53
CA TYR A 254 -11.49 -10.65 8.52
C TYR A 254 -12.23 -11.92 8.94
N LEU A 255 -11.49 -12.98 9.30
CA LEU A 255 -12.05 -14.27 9.70
C LEU A 255 -12.97 -14.15 10.94
N SER A 256 -12.64 -13.27 11.88
CA SER A 256 -13.45 -13.06 13.07
C SER A 256 -14.81 -12.38 12.80
N ASN A 257 -14.98 -11.76 11.63
CA ASN A 257 -16.20 -11.04 11.24
C ASN A 257 -16.49 -11.09 9.73
N GLU A 258 -16.28 -12.25 9.11
CA GLU A 258 -16.35 -12.48 7.67
C GLU A 258 -17.61 -11.89 7.03
N LYS A 259 -18.80 -12.18 7.59
CA LYS A 259 -20.08 -11.68 7.06
C LYS A 259 -20.17 -10.15 7.02
N PHE A 260 -19.54 -9.48 7.98
CA PHE A 260 -19.52 -8.02 8.02
C PHE A 260 -18.60 -7.46 6.94
N TYR A 261 -17.41 -8.07 6.76
CA TYR A 261 -16.41 -7.57 5.80
C TYR A 261 -16.65 -8.01 4.36
N GLU A 262 -17.41 -9.08 4.14
CA GLU A 262 -17.63 -9.68 2.82
C GLU A 262 -18.10 -8.64 1.78
N LYS A 263 -19.00 -7.73 2.17
CA LYS A 263 -19.50 -6.67 1.28
C LYS A 263 -18.39 -5.72 0.81
N TYR A 264 -17.50 -5.31 1.72
CA TYR A 264 -16.36 -4.42 1.40
C TYR A 264 -15.39 -5.11 0.45
N LEU A 265 -15.04 -6.35 0.77
CA LEU A 265 -14.11 -7.13 -0.04
C LEU A 265 -14.67 -7.42 -1.43
N ASN A 266 -15.96 -7.73 -1.55
CA ASN A 266 -16.61 -7.93 -2.85
C ASN A 266 -16.62 -6.68 -3.72
N VAL A 267 -16.81 -5.49 -3.15
CA VAL A 267 -16.69 -4.22 -3.89
C VAL A 267 -15.26 -4.04 -4.42
N THR A 268 -14.26 -4.30 -3.59
CA THR A 268 -12.85 -4.22 -3.97
C THR A 268 -12.50 -5.23 -5.05
N PHE A 269 -12.96 -6.47 -4.91
CA PHE A 269 -12.72 -7.51 -5.91
C PHE A 269 -13.36 -7.17 -7.26
N ARG A 270 -14.61 -6.64 -7.27
CA ARG A 270 -15.25 -6.17 -8.51
C ARG A 270 -14.48 -5.02 -9.17
N ALA A 271 -13.91 -4.11 -8.39
CA ALA A 271 -13.02 -3.08 -8.93
C ALA A 271 -11.78 -3.70 -9.60
N TYR A 272 -11.18 -4.72 -9.00
CA TYR A 272 -10.06 -5.46 -9.59
C TYR A 272 -10.48 -6.21 -10.86
N ILE A 273 -11.64 -6.87 -10.90
CA ILE A 273 -12.16 -7.51 -12.11
C ILE A 273 -12.27 -6.48 -13.24
N HIS A 274 -12.85 -5.32 -12.96
CA HIS A 274 -12.98 -4.23 -13.93
C HIS A 274 -11.61 -3.76 -14.45
N GLU A 275 -10.63 -3.60 -13.57
CA GLU A 275 -9.26 -3.25 -13.90
C GLU A 275 -8.59 -4.33 -14.77
N CYS A 276 -8.75 -5.60 -14.42
CA CYS A 276 -8.14 -6.74 -15.14
C CYS A 276 -8.72 -6.90 -16.55
N ILE A 277 -10.03 -6.74 -16.74
CA ILE A 277 -10.64 -6.72 -18.09
C ILE A 277 -10.08 -5.55 -18.91
N GLY A 278 -9.94 -4.37 -18.29
CA GLY A 278 -9.29 -3.23 -18.94
C GLY A 278 -7.83 -3.51 -19.31
N ASN A 279 -7.08 -4.17 -18.45
CA ASN A 279 -5.70 -4.58 -18.68
C ASN A 279 -5.58 -5.55 -19.89
N ALA A 280 -6.41 -6.57 -19.96
CA ALA A 280 -6.47 -7.49 -21.10
C ALA A 280 -6.67 -6.72 -22.41
N CYS A 281 -7.53 -5.69 -22.40
CA CYS A 281 -7.78 -4.85 -23.57
C CYS A 281 -6.58 -3.97 -23.95
N ARG A 282 -5.69 -3.60 -23.03
CA ARG A 282 -4.48 -2.80 -23.32
C ARG A 282 -3.42 -3.59 -24.10
N ASN A 283 -3.47 -4.88 -24.08
CA ASN A 283 -2.51 -5.76 -24.77
C ASN A 283 -2.68 -5.75 -26.31
N TYR A 284 -3.39 -4.76 -26.89
CA TYR A 284 -3.73 -4.71 -28.32
C TYR A 284 -2.53 -4.61 -29.27
N LYS A 285 -1.36 -4.16 -28.76
CA LYS A 285 -0.12 -4.05 -29.55
C LYS A 285 0.65 -5.37 -29.65
N ASN A 286 0.55 -6.22 -28.63
CA ASN A 286 1.35 -7.44 -28.48
C ASN A 286 0.50 -8.72 -28.59
N SER A 287 -0.81 -8.61 -28.71
CA SER A 287 -1.72 -9.74 -28.83
C SER A 287 -2.83 -9.49 -29.84
N ASN A 288 -3.28 -10.56 -30.50
CA ASN A 288 -4.42 -10.48 -31.41
C ASN A 288 -5.74 -10.44 -30.60
N PHE A 289 -6.81 -10.15 -31.32
CA PHE A 289 -8.16 -10.07 -30.77
C PHE A 289 -8.59 -11.33 -30.01
N PHE A 290 -8.25 -12.51 -30.52
CA PHE A 290 -8.65 -13.78 -29.92
C PHE A 290 -7.92 -14.06 -28.60
N ILE A 291 -6.65 -13.63 -28.47
CA ILE A 291 -5.89 -13.77 -27.21
C ILE A 291 -6.52 -12.92 -26.12
N GLN A 292 -6.86 -11.66 -26.44
CA GLN A 292 -7.55 -10.78 -25.50
C GLN A 292 -8.92 -11.33 -25.08
N LEU A 293 -9.67 -11.89 -26.04
CA LEU A 293 -10.97 -12.49 -25.77
C LEU A 293 -10.85 -13.67 -24.81
N LYS A 294 -9.89 -14.57 -25.04
CA LYS A 294 -9.60 -15.70 -24.15
C LYS A 294 -9.20 -15.26 -22.75
N GLU A 295 -8.37 -14.22 -22.62
CA GLU A 295 -8.00 -13.68 -21.32
C GLU A 295 -9.22 -13.17 -20.55
N ILE A 296 -10.11 -12.41 -21.21
CA ILE A 296 -11.37 -11.94 -20.61
C ILE A 296 -12.27 -13.13 -20.24
N GLU A 297 -12.40 -14.14 -21.10
CA GLU A 297 -13.18 -15.35 -20.83
C GLU A 297 -12.67 -16.12 -19.63
N SER A 298 -11.35 -16.21 -19.46
CA SER A 298 -10.74 -16.84 -18.30
C SER A 298 -11.15 -16.11 -17.00
N ILE A 299 -11.12 -14.77 -17.01
CA ILE A 299 -11.56 -13.97 -15.85
C ILE A 299 -13.06 -14.20 -15.57
N LEU A 300 -13.90 -14.17 -16.59
CA LEU A 300 -15.36 -14.30 -16.44
C LEU A 300 -15.81 -15.72 -16.03
N ASN A 301 -14.99 -16.74 -16.27
CA ASN A 301 -15.29 -18.12 -15.87
C ASN A 301 -14.80 -18.47 -14.47
N ASP A 302 -14.05 -17.57 -13.81
CA ASP A 302 -13.62 -17.77 -12.42
C ASP A 302 -14.83 -17.74 -11.47
N SER A 303 -14.91 -18.73 -10.56
CA SER A 303 -16.05 -18.89 -9.64
C SER A 303 -16.22 -17.71 -8.70
N ASP A 304 -15.11 -17.13 -8.22
CA ASP A 304 -15.14 -16.02 -7.28
C ASP A 304 -15.67 -14.73 -7.92
N VAL A 305 -15.54 -14.60 -9.25
CA VAL A 305 -16.09 -13.45 -10.00
C VAL A 305 -17.62 -13.40 -9.83
N ILE A 306 -18.30 -14.53 -9.98
CA ILE A 306 -19.77 -14.58 -9.85
C ILE A 306 -20.18 -14.39 -8.38
N GLU A 307 -19.48 -15.03 -7.45
CA GLU A 307 -19.73 -14.88 -6.01
C GLU A 307 -19.60 -13.42 -5.55
N SER A 308 -18.68 -12.65 -6.10
CA SER A 308 -18.49 -11.24 -5.77
C SER A 308 -19.73 -10.37 -5.99
N PHE A 309 -20.72 -10.82 -6.76
CA PHE A 309 -21.95 -10.08 -7.04
C PHE A 309 -23.08 -10.31 -6.01
N LYS A 310 -22.87 -11.13 -4.99
CA LYS A 310 -23.85 -11.39 -3.93
C LYS A 310 -24.36 -10.12 -3.24
N TYR A 311 -23.47 -9.17 -2.99
CA TYR A 311 -23.79 -7.89 -2.34
C TYR A 311 -23.74 -6.70 -3.32
N TYR A 312 -23.94 -6.94 -4.61
CA TYR A 312 -23.87 -5.88 -5.62
C TYR A 312 -24.98 -4.84 -5.46
N LYS A 313 -24.61 -3.57 -5.28
CA LYS A 313 -25.50 -2.42 -5.27
C LYS A 313 -24.88 -1.24 -5.98
N THR A 314 -25.53 -0.69 -7.01
CA THR A 314 -25.12 0.56 -7.67
C THR A 314 -26.31 1.28 -8.27
N GLN A 315 -26.28 2.62 -8.23
CA GLN A 315 -27.25 3.49 -8.92
C GLN A 315 -26.74 3.92 -10.28
N LYS A 316 -25.42 3.90 -10.53
CA LYS A 316 -24.79 4.37 -11.79
C LYS A 316 -25.12 3.46 -12.96
N ARG A 317 -25.82 4.00 -13.98
CA ARG A 317 -26.24 3.24 -15.19
C ARG A 317 -25.07 2.59 -15.92
N SER A 318 -23.94 3.31 -16.07
CA SER A 318 -22.74 2.77 -16.74
C SER A 318 -22.18 1.54 -16.02
N LYS A 319 -22.09 1.57 -14.69
CA LYS A 319 -21.66 0.40 -13.91
C LYS A 319 -22.64 -0.75 -14.03
N LYS A 320 -23.95 -0.48 -13.96
CA LYS A 320 -24.99 -1.52 -14.14
C LYS A 320 -24.82 -2.27 -15.45
N LEU A 321 -24.56 -1.54 -16.55
CA LEU A 321 -24.38 -2.16 -17.87
C LEU A 321 -23.13 -3.05 -17.92
N VAL A 322 -21.99 -2.54 -17.45
CA VAL A 322 -20.72 -3.30 -17.44
C VAL A 322 -20.85 -4.57 -16.59
N TYR A 323 -21.33 -4.46 -15.38
CA TYR A 323 -21.47 -5.59 -14.48
C TYR A 323 -22.54 -6.60 -14.94
N LYS A 324 -23.62 -6.14 -15.62
CA LYS A 324 -24.56 -7.04 -16.27
C LYS A 324 -23.85 -7.91 -17.32
N ASN A 325 -22.97 -7.32 -18.13
CA ASN A 325 -22.22 -8.07 -19.14
C ASN A 325 -21.17 -9.01 -18.53
N ILE A 326 -20.51 -8.62 -17.41
CA ILE A 326 -19.63 -9.50 -16.66
C ILE A 326 -20.41 -10.72 -16.15
N LYS A 327 -21.55 -10.49 -15.47
CA LYS A 327 -22.42 -11.54 -14.93
C LYS A 327 -22.96 -12.50 -16.01
N GLN A 328 -23.24 -11.98 -17.21
CA GLN A 328 -23.70 -12.74 -18.37
C GLN A 328 -22.54 -13.32 -19.20
N LYS A 329 -21.31 -13.19 -18.74
CA LYS A 329 -20.08 -13.67 -19.43
C LYS A 329 -19.96 -13.19 -20.89
N LYS A 330 -20.39 -11.96 -21.17
CA LYS A 330 -20.35 -11.38 -22.53
C LYS A 330 -18.97 -10.78 -22.85
N SER A 331 -17.97 -11.63 -23.01
CA SER A 331 -16.57 -11.27 -23.24
C SER A 331 -16.38 -10.32 -24.43
N LEU A 332 -17.02 -10.60 -25.56
CA LEU A 332 -16.96 -9.76 -26.78
C LEU A 332 -17.48 -8.34 -26.53
N VAL A 333 -18.62 -8.20 -25.85
CA VAL A 333 -19.22 -6.89 -25.55
C VAL A 333 -18.29 -6.08 -24.66
N LEU A 334 -17.69 -6.73 -23.66
CA LEU A 334 -16.73 -6.09 -22.75
C LEU A 334 -15.45 -5.67 -23.48
N LEU A 335 -14.91 -6.53 -24.34
CA LEU A 335 -13.73 -6.20 -25.15
C LEU A 335 -13.96 -4.96 -26.02
N ILE A 336 -15.10 -4.89 -26.72
CA ILE A 336 -15.46 -3.74 -27.56
C ILE A 336 -15.64 -2.48 -26.71
N TYR A 337 -16.36 -2.57 -25.60
CA TYR A 337 -16.58 -1.45 -24.67
C TYR A 337 -15.27 -0.84 -24.17
N TYR A 338 -14.32 -1.65 -23.69
CA TYR A 338 -13.06 -1.16 -23.17
C TYR A 338 -12.13 -0.62 -24.26
N ARG A 339 -12.13 -1.21 -25.46
CA ARG A 339 -11.37 -0.68 -26.60
C ARG A 339 -11.86 0.72 -26.99
N ILE A 340 -13.17 0.93 -27.10
CA ILE A 340 -13.75 2.26 -27.39
C ILE A 340 -13.34 3.25 -26.29
N ARG A 341 -13.49 2.87 -25.02
CA ARG A 341 -13.12 3.72 -23.90
C ARG A 341 -11.64 4.15 -23.94
N PHE A 342 -10.71 3.27 -24.30
CA PHE A 342 -9.30 3.64 -24.42
C PHE A 342 -9.00 4.57 -25.61
N LEU A 343 -9.81 4.55 -26.65
CA LEU A 343 -9.68 5.48 -27.78
C LEU A 343 -10.22 6.88 -27.45
N THR A 344 -11.19 6.98 -26.55
CA THR A 344 -11.85 8.25 -26.16
C THR A 344 -11.22 8.93 -24.94
N THR A 345 -10.34 8.26 -24.19
CA THR A 345 -9.66 8.81 -22.99
C THR A 345 -8.19 9.20 -23.26
N ARG A 346 -7.79 9.27 -24.54
CA ARG A 346 -6.58 9.92 -25.02
C ARG A 346 -6.94 11.34 -25.43
#